data_07010b0940eba20233c6204e1b8fae25
#
_entry.id   07010b0940eba20233c6204e1b8fae25
#
_cell.length_a   1.000
_cell.length_b   1.000
_cell.length_c   1.000
_cell.angle_alpha   90.00
_cell.angle_beta   90.00
_cell.angle_gamma   90.00
#
_symmetry.space_group_name_H-M   'P 1'
#
loop_
_entity.id
_entity.type
_entity.pdbx_description
1 polymer ?
#
loop_
_entity_poly.entity_id
_entity_poly.type
_entity_poly.pdbx_seq_one_letter_code
_entity_poly.pdbx_strand_id
1 'polypeptide(L)'
;MQRINRRDFLIYGTGTLATMLTLTGCLPKDIKTQAYVSEVNMPNIDFLECDYLIHKGLIIDGTNSQPFEGDIAIKGDRIIKIARSIAGKNCEIIDARGKIVSPGFIDIHTHTEDYMVHNGRSEMMLLQGVTAQIGGNCGNSKVKIGSVLDNLNGMGINYGMFSGYREIRRSVVGNANLRPNGAQMQAMLDMLQENLQAGAFGFSVALEYWPQSFATTDEIVELSYLLAEYGGFLSVHVRDEGDRVIPAVEEIIEIGFRAKVPVQYSHIKAAHRKNWGKMEKILELLSEARDSGLDIKADVYGYNFSSNDLGDSSYCSISDEDLEMALTHPQVMIASDSGLKVNGAAIHPRAYGNYPRIIAQYARNKSLLSIETLIHKMTAMPASRLGLADRGRLLEGYKADIAVFDLNNINDEATRQQTTLYSKGVQSVFVNGNLAVNNGIVTGTPTGEVLRNSTKG
;
A
#
# COMPACT_ATOMS: atom_id res chain seq x y z
N MET A 1 8.22 4.10 33.43
CA MET A 1 9.46 3.48 32.93
C MET A 1 10.18 2.80 34.07
N GLN A 2 9.93 1.53 34.30
CA GLN A 2 10.73 0.74 35.23
C GLN A 2 11.74 -0.08 34.42
N ARG A 3 13.01 0.23 34.59
CA ARG A 3 14.11 -0.58 34.06
C ARG A 3 14.11 -1.92 34.83
N ILE A 4 13.81 -3.01 34.11
CA ILE A 4 13.97 -4.37 34.65
C ILE A 4 15.47 -4.61 34.85
N ASN A 5 15.84 -4.86 36.10
CA ASN A 5 17.23 -5.03 36.50
C ASN A 5 17.67 -6.48 36.21
N ARG A 6 18.95 -6.68 35.89
CA ARG A 6 19.59 -8.00 35.63
C ARG A 6 19.32 -9.10 36.69
N ARG A 7 18.88 -8.71 37.90
CA ARG A 7 18.53 -9.65 38.98
C ARG A 7 17.20 -10.38 38.77
N ASP A 8 16.24 -9.77 38.03
CA ASP A 8 14.90 -10.36 37.89
C ASP A 8 14.86 -11.50 36.85
N PHE A 9 15.84 -11.54 35.95
CA PHE A 9 15.97 -12.61 34.95
C PHE A 9 16.50 -13.92 35.51
N LEU A 10 17.23 -13.85 36.63
CA LEU A 10 17.80 -15.02 37.30
C LEU A 10 16.82 -15.74 38.26
N ILE A 11 15.70 -15.09 38.62
CA ILE A 11 14.73 -15.65 39.58
C ILE A 11 13.73 -16.60 38.92
N TYR A 12 13.45 -16.43 37.61
CA TYR A 12 12.53 -17.30 36.87
C TYR A 12 13.16 -18.57 36.25
N GLY A 13 14.48 -18.70 36.29
CA GLY A 13 15.22 -19.84 35.73
C GLY A 13 15.58 -20.96 36.76
N THR A 14 15.38 -20.74 38.05
CA THR A 14 15.84 -21.68 39.11
C THR A 14 14.72 -22.34 39.89
N GLY A 15 13.47 -22.22 39.46
CA GLY A 15 12.27 -22.62 40.21
C GLY A 15 11.85 -24.10 40.14
N THR A 16 12.63 -25.02 39.57
CA THR A 16 12.18 -26.43 39.43
C THR A 16 13.19 -27.51 39.77
N LEU A 17 14.17 -27.25 40.66
CA LEU A 17 15.08 -28.33 41.13
C LEU A 17 15.42 -28.24 42.59
N ALA A 18 14.50 -27.92 43.48
CA ALA A 18 14.73 -27.92 44.93
C ALA A 18 13.52 -28.45 45.70
N THR A 19 12.99 -29.60 45.31
CA THR A 19 12.03 -30.36 46.14
C THR A 19 12.22 -31.85 45.90
N MET A 20 13.26 -32.42 46.49
CA MET A 20 13.34 -33.80 46.93
C MET A 20 14.70 -34.03 47.55
N LEU A 21 14.74 -34.02 48.88
CA LEU A 21 15.61 -34.88 49.71
C LEU A 21 15.57 -34.41 51.16
N THR A 22 14.48 -34.72 51.84
CA THR A 22 14.52 -34.93 53.30
C THR A 22 14.01 -36.33 53.55
N LEU A 23 14.93 -37.30 53.49
CA LEU A 23 14.77 -38.60 54.18
C LEU A 23 15.96 -38.78 55.03
N THR A 24 15.71 -38.67 56.33
CA THR A 24 16.64 -39.06 57.44
C THR A 24 16.84 -40.55 57.42
N GLY A 25 18.06 -40.99 57.18
CA GLY A 25 18.48 -42.38 57.29
C GLY A 25 20.00 -42.48 57.21
N CYS A 26 20.63 -43.08 58.23
CA CYS A 26 22.05 -43.25 58.43
C CYS A 26 22.83 -43.64 57.19
N LEU A 27 23.85 -42.85 56.85
CA LEU A 27 24.83 -43.17 55.80
C LEU A 27 26.15 -43.58 56.41
N PRO A 28 26.84 -44.61 55.90
CA PRO A 28 28.20 -44.99 56.30
C PRO A 28 29.19 -43.88 55.83
N LYS A 29 30.23 -43.67 56.70
CA LYS A 29 31.37 -42.82 56.34
C LYS A 29 32.20 -43.56 55.28
N ASP A 30 32.51 -42.84 54.23
CA ASP A 30 33.41 -43.10 53.09
C ASP A 30 32.72 -43.30 51.76
N ILE A 31 32.07 -42.19 51.28
CA ILE A 31 31.85 -42.00 49.85
C ILE A 31 32.41 -40.63 49.50
N LYS A 32 33.57 -40.61 48.79
CA LYS A 32 34.01 -39.40 48.11
C LYS A 32 33.02 -39.07 46.98
N THR A 33 32.09 -38.17 47.21
CA THR A 33 31.20 -37.64 46.23
C THR A 33 32.03 -36.77 45.29
N GLN A 34 32.46 -37.36 44.16
CA GLN A 34 32.96 -36.59 43.05
C GLN A 34 31.73 -35.96 42.37
N ALA A 35 31.48 -34.68 42.66
CA ALA A 35 30.44 -33.93 41.98
C ALA A 35 30.84 -33.83 40.49
N TYR A 36 30.24 -34.67 39.67
CA TYR A 36 30.22 -34.45 38.23
C TYR A 36 29.27 -33.26 37.97
N VAL A 37 29.83 -32.05 37.96
CA VAL A 37 29.19 -30.91 37.32
C VAL A 37 29.36 -31.18 35.83
N SER A 38 28.38 -31.86 35.20
CA SER A 38 28.27 -31.83 33.76
C SER A 38 28.03 -30.35 33.39
N GLU A 39 29.01 -29.70 32.80
CA GLU A 39 28.78 -28.45 32.09
C GLU A 39 27.68 -28.74 31.08
N VAL A 40 26.47 -28.27 31.40
CA VAL A 40 25.40 -28.19 30.43
C VAL A 40 25.90 -27.17 29.41
N ASN A 41 26.41 -27.68 28.30
CA ASN A 41 26.74 -26.87 27.16
C ASN A 41 25.45 -26.18 26.71
N MET A 42 25.19 -24.99 27.24
CA MET A 42 24.11 -24.13 26.78
C MET A 42 24.41 -23.85 25.31
N PRO A 43 23.46 -24.10 24.41
CA PRO A 43 23.65 -23.77 23.00
C PRO A 43 24.05 -22.30 22.93
N ASN A 44 25.11 -22.01 22.16
CA ASN A 44 25.57 -20.65 21.92
C ASN A 44 24.41 -19.92 21.27
N ILE A 45 23.69 -19.10 22.01
CA ILE A 45 22.60 -18.31 21.48
C ILE A 45 23.27 -17.14 20.73
N ASP A 46 23.30 -17.21 19.41
CA ASP A 46 23.74 -16.11 18.57
C ASP A 46 22.75 -14.95 18.69
N PHE A 47 23.14 -13.94 19.43
CA PHE A 47 22.35 -12.72 19.59
C PHE A 47 22.48 -11.85 18.34
N LEU A 48 21.34 -11.46 17.76
CA LEU A 48 21.28 -10.57 16.61
C LEU A 48 21.14 -9.12 17.07
N GLU A 49 22.07 -8.26 16.69
CA GLU A 49 21.94 -6.81 16.91
C GLU A 49 20.95 -6.19 15.94
N CYS A 50 19.95 -5.51 16.47
CA CYS A 50 18.92 -4.83 15.71
C CYS A 50 18.50 -3.51 16.38
N ASP A 51 17.82 -2.65 15.64
CA ASP A 51 17.25 -1.43 16.21
C ASP A 51 15.87 -1.73 16.79
N TYR A 52 15.07 -2.54 16.07
CA TYR A 52 13.76 -3.01 16.52
C TYR A 52 13.62 -4.52 16.32
N LEU A 53 12.90 -5.14 17.26
CA LEU A 53 12.45 -6.52 17.15
C LEU A 53 10.92 -6.56 17.28
N ILE A 54 10.22 -6.82 16.19
CA ILE A 54 8.79 -7.13 16.20
C ILE A 54 8.64 -8.57 16.67
N HIS A 55 8.00 -8.77 17.83
CA HIS A 55 8.03 -10.04 18.57
C HIS A 55 6.68 -10.75 18.56
N LYS A 56 6.67 -12.02 18.14
CA LYS A 56 5.53 -12.96 18.17
C LYS A 56 4.27 -12.46 17.47
N GLY A 57 4.43 -11.89 16.25
CA GLY A 57 3.29 -11.54 15.40
C GLY A 57 2.91 -12.66 14.46
N LEU A 58 1.66 -12.68 14.00
CA LEU A 58 1.24 -13.49 12.87
C LEU A 58 1.72 -12.81 11.58
N ILE A 59 2.80 -13.35 11.00
CA ILE A 59 3.44 -12.78 9.81
C ILE A 59 2.67 -13.19 8.56
N ILE A 60 2.21 -12.18 7.80
CA ILE A 60 1.62 -12.31 6.46
C ILE A 60 2.54 -11.54 5.51
N ASP A 61 3.35 -12.26 4.75
CA ASP A 61 4.50 -11.72 4.02
C ASP A 61 4.17 -10.95 2.74
N GLY A 62 2.90 -10.84 2.36
CA GLY A 62 2.44 -10.19 1.13
C GLY A 62 2.49 -11.08 -0.11
N THR A 63 3.01 -12.31 -0.05
CA THR A 63 3.10 -13.22 -1.20
C THR A 63 1.85 -14.08 -1.42
N ASN A 64 0.84 -13.97 -0.54
CA ASN A 64 -0.33 -14.85 -0.47
C ASN A 64 0.02 -16.28 -0.01
N SER A 65 1.14 -16.43 0.73
CA SER A 65 1.56 -17.69 1.36
C SER A 65 0.85 -17.90 2.70
N GLN A 66 0.96 -19.12 3.24
CA GLN A 66 0.44 -19.43 4.56
C GLN A 66 1.13 -18.59 5.65
N PRO A 67 0.37 -17.93 6.54
CA PRO A 67 0.94 -17.14 7.62
C PRO A 67 1.61 -18.01 8.68
N PHE A 68 2.53 -17.43 9.42
CA PHE A 68 3.18 -18.10 10.55
C PHE A 68 3.49 -17.13 11.69
N GLU A 69 3.47 -17.62 12.92
CA GLU A 69 3.90 -16.85 14.08
C GLU A 69 5.43 -16.74 14.13
N GLY A 70 5.95 -15.52 14.28
CA GLY A 70 7.39 -15.29 14.26
C GLY A 70 7.79 -13.87 14.66
N ASP A 71 9.11 -13.65 14.56
CA ASP A 71 9.77 -12.40 14.86
C ASP A 71 10.39 -11.80 13.60
N ILE A 72 10.45 -10.45 13.56
CA ILE A 72 11.14 -9.67 12.52
C ILE A 72 12.13 -8.72 13.19
N ALA A 73 13.40 -8.82 12.80
CA ALA A 73 14.45 -7.90 13.23
C ALA A 73 14.71 -6.83 12.15
N ILE A 74 14.76 -5.57 12.58
CA ILE A 74 14.99 -4.40 11.74
C ILE A 74 16.29 -3.74 12.16
N LYS A 75 17.15 -3.37 11.17
CA LYS A 75 18.34 -2.57 11.39
C LYS A 75 18.49 -1.53 10.28
N GLY A 76 18.63 -0.27 10.65
CA GLY A 76 18.56 0.83 9.69
C GLY A 76 17.22 0.82 8.97
N ASP A 77 17.24 0.86 7.66
CA ASP A 77 16.05 0.87 6.81
C ASP A 77 15.60 -0.52 6.33
N ARG A 78 16.25 -1.62 6.83
CA ARG A 78 16.08 -2.97 6.28
C ARG A 78 15.57 -3.99 7.29
N ILE A 79 14.82 -4.95 6.78
CA ILE A 79 14.52 -6.21 7.45
C ILE A 79 15.79 -7.07 7.36
N ILE A 80 16.40 -7.38 8.51
CA ILE A 80 17.65 -8.15 8.54
C ILE A 80 17.44 -9.63 8.84
N LYS A 81 16.31 -9.98 9.50
CA LYS A 81 15.98 -11.38 9.82
C LYS A 81 14.50 -11.57 10.00
N ILE A 82 13.99 -12.70 9.53
CA ILE A 82 12.63 -13.20 9.79
C ILE A 82 12.75 -14.65 10.25
N ALA A 83 12.23 -14.99 11.44
CA ALA A 83 12.29 -16.33 11.97
C ALA A 83 11.16 -16.57 13.00
N ARG A 84 10.92 -17.86 13.37
CA ARG A 84 9.95 -18.20 14.42
C ARG A 84 10.35 -17.62 15.80
N SER A 85 11.64 -17.42 16.05
CA SER A 85 12.15 -16.75 17.22
C SER A 85 13.52 -16.17 16.95
N ILE A 86 13.77 -14.95 17.40
CA ILE A 86 15.04 -14.23 17.27
C ILE A 86 15.52 -13.79 18.65
N ALA A 87 16.75 -14.15 19.02
CA ALA A 87 17.39 -13.61 20.20
C ALA A 87 17.96 -12.22 19.88
N GLY A 88 17.12 -11.19 20.01
CA GLY A 88 17.52 -9.80 19.76
C GLY A 88 18.42 -9.24 20.86
N LYS A 89 19.39 -8.38 20.48
CA LYS A 89 20.29 -7.69 21.39
C LYS A 89 20.32 -6.20 21.06
N ASN A 90 20.21 -5.36 22.09
CA ASN A 90 20.25 -3.90 22.00
C ASN A 90 19.12 -3.31 21.12
N CYS A 91 17.98 -3.99 21.00
CA CYS A 91 16.85 -3.54 20.18
C CYS A 91 15.63 -3.16 21.04
N GLU A 92 14.83 -2.22 20.51
CA GLU A 92 13.50 -1.94 21.06
C GLU A 92 12.54 -3.06 20.64
N ILE A 93 11.78 -3.59 21.60
CA ILE A 93 10.85 -4.69 21.35
C ILE A 93 9.46 -4.13 21.10
N ILE A 94 8.89 -4.48 19.95
CA ILE A 94 7.50 -4.21 19.58
C ILE A 94 6.69 -5.50 19.79
N ASP A 95 5.86 -5.54 20.80
CA ASP A 95 5.04 -6.72 21.12
C ASP A 95 3.88 -6.84 20.10
N ALA A 96 3.97 -7.85 19.23
CA ALA A 96 2.97 -8.14 18.22
C ALA A 96 2.12 -9.38 18.52
N ARG A 97 2.11 -9.88 19.75
CA ARG A 97 1.32 -11.07 20.13
C ARG A 97 -0.17 -10.85 19.85
N GLY A 98 -0.77 -11.78 19.10
CA GLY A 98 -2.16 -11.74 18.69
C GLY A 98 -2.45 -10.65 17.64
N LYS A 99 -1.43 -10.06 17.02
CA LYS A 99 -1.54 -9.07 15.94
C LYS A 99 -1.05 -9.65 14.62
N ILE A 100 -1.53 -9.06 13.52
CA ILE A 100 -0.98 -9.30 12.20
C ILE A 100 0.21 -8.37 11.97
N VAL A 101 1.27 -8.93 11.40
CA VAL A 101 2.44 -8.20 10.89
C VAL A 101 2.47 -8.40 9.38
N SER A 102 2.30 -7.32 8.64
CA SER A 102 2.27 -7.32 7.17
C SER A 102 3.24 -6.29 6.60
N PRO A 103 3.56 -6.36 5.29
CA PRO A 103 4.15 -5.21 4.62
C PRO A 103 3.23 -3.99 4.79
N GLY A 104 3.79 -2.80 4.83
CA GLY A 104 3.03 -1.55 4.77
C GLY A 104 2.25 -1.46 3.45
N PHE A 105 1.04 -0.92 3.51
CA PHE A 105 0.17 -0.84 2.34
C PHE A 105 0.68 0.22 1.36
N ILE A 106 0.53 -0.07 0.06
CA ILE A 106 0.93 0.80 -1.04
C ILE A 106 -0.31 1.27 -1.77
N ASP A 107 -0.59 2.55 -1.69
CA ASP A 107 -1.73 3.18 -2.32
C ASP A 107 -1.36 3.73 -3.70
N ILE A 108 -1.68 2.97 -4.75
CA ILE A 108 -1.30 3.30 -6.12
C ILE A 108 -2.17 4.41 -6.74
N HIS A 109 -3.29 4.78 -6.11
CA HIS A 109 -4.24 5.72 -6.67
C HIS A 109 -4.64 6.79 -5.65
N THR A 110 -4.08 8.00 -5.77
CA THR A 110 -4.40 9.12 -4.89
C THR A 110 -4.39 10.47 -5.61
N HIS A 111 -5.04 11.46 -5.00
CA HIS A 111 -5.11 12.87 -5.37
C HIS A 111 -4.65 13.74 -4.19
N THR A 112 -3.39 13.56 -3.78
CA THR A 112 -2.82 14.15 -2.57
C THR A 112 -1.66 15.10 -2.85
N GLU A 113 -1.47 15.52 -4.11
CA GLU A 113 -0.31 16.27 -4.58
C GLU A 113 -0.10 17.56 -3.80
N ASP A 114 -1.16 18.38 -3.67
CA ASP A 114 -1.08 19.65 -2.95
C ASP A 114 -0.88 19.45 -1.44
N TYR A 115 -1.47 18.40 -0.86
CA TYR A 115 -1.26 18.04 0.53
C TYR A 115 0.20 17.63 0.79
N MET A 116 0.76 16.79 -0.07
CA MET A 116 2.14 16.30 0.08
C MET A 116 3.16 17.43 -0.01
N VAL A 117 2.97 18.37 -0.93
CA VAL A 117 3.85 19.54 -1.11
C VAL A 117 3.85 20.47 0.10
N HIS A 118 2.70 20.67 0.75
CA HIS A 118 2.55 21.70 1.78
C HIS A 118 2.54 21.14 3.22
N ASN A 119 2.26 19.88 3.41
CA ASN A 119 2.17 19.23 4.72
C ASN A 119 2.96 17.93 4.79
N GLY A 120 2.63 16.95 3.93
CA GLY A 120 3.35 15.68 3.79
C GLY A 120 3.29 14.72 4.99
N ARG A 121 2.76 15.08 6.15
CA ARG A 121 2.78 14.25 7.37
C ARG A 121 2.02 12.95 7.25
N SER A 122 0.94 12.93 6.46
CA SER A 122 0.16 11.74 6.09
C SER A 122 -0.35 10.90 7.28
N GLU A 123 -0.68 11.54 8.40
CA GLU A 123 -1.12 10.87 9.64
C GLU A 123 -2.32 9.95 9.40
N MET A 124 -3.30 10.41 8.58
CA MET A 124 -4.48 9.63 8.21
C MET A 124 -4.12 8.36 7.42
N MET A 125 -3.03 8.38 6.68
CA MET A 125 -2.55 7.21 5.91
C MET A 125 -1.77 6.26 6.79
N LEU A 126 -0.88 6.78 7.63
CA LEU A 126 -0.13 6.00 8.62
C LEU A 126 -1.08 5.22 9.54
N LEU A 127 -2.16 5.85 10.02
CA LEU A 127 -3.16 5.20 10.89
C LEU A 127 -4.06 4.19 10.14
N GLN A 128 -3.94 4.09 8.82
CA GLN A 128 -4.50 3.00 8.02
C GLN A 128 -3.49 1.89 7.69
N GLY A 129 -2.21 2.03 8.08
CA GLY A 129 -1.13 1.09 7.73
C GLY A 129 -0.48 1.36 6.38
N VAL A 130 -0.80 2.49 5.72
CA VAL A 130 -0.21 2.90 4.43
C VAL A 130 1.18 3.46 4.66
N THR A 131 2.17 2.99 3.90
CA THR A 131 3.57 3.42 3.96
C THR A 131 4.06 4.07 2.67
N ALA A 132 3.27 3.95 1.58
CA ALA A 132 3.58 4.58 0.30
C ALA A 132 2.32 5.00 -0.44
N GLN A 133 2.38 6.13 -1.14
CA GLN A 133 1.32 6.63 -2.03
C GLN A 133 1.87 7.08 -3.37
N ILE A 134 1.04 6.93 -4.41
CA ILE A 134 1.32 7.45 -5.74
C ILE A 134 0.23 8.47 -6.11
N GLY A 135 0.64 9.72 -6.26
CA GLY A 135 -0.21 10.81 -6.74
C GLY A 135 -0.13 11.01 -8.24
N GLY A 136 -0.78 12.07 -8.71
CA GLY A 136 -0.79 12.39 -10.14
C GLY A 136 -1.77 11.54 -10.94
N ASN A 137 -2.74 10.89 -10.30
CA ASN A 137 -3.75 10.06 -10.97
C ASN A 137 -4.81 10.89 -11.71
N CYS A 138 -5.57 10.24 -12.60
CA CYS A 138 -6.65 10.83 -13.38
C CYS A 138 -6.26 12.12 -14.13
N GLY A 139 -5.02 12.19 -14.60
CA GLY A 139 -4.48 13.34 -15.31
C GLY A 139 -4.14 14.54 -14.42
N ASN A 140 -4.31 14.43 -13.11
CA ASN A 140 -4.04 15.50 -12.15
C ASN A 140 -2.61 15.40 -11.64
N SER A 141 -1.71 16.25 -12.11
CA SER A 141 -0.36 16.37 -11.56
C SER A 141 0.09 17.83 -11.61
N LYS A 142 1.33 18.11 -11.30
CA LYS A 142 1.96 19.35 -11.75
C LYS A 142 2.58 19.13 -13.13
N VAL A 143 2.74 20.21 -13.90
CA VAL A 143 3.33 20.13 -15.25
C VAL A 143 4.73 19.54 -15.21
N LYS A 144 5.56 19.97 -14.25
CA LYS A 144 6.94 19.51 -14.03
C LYS A 144 7.01 18.74 -12.71
N ILE A 145 6.79 17.44 -12.77
CA ILE A 145 6.78 16.62 -11.56
C ILE A 145 8.18 16.47 -10.94
N GLY A 146 9.25 16.51 -11.71
CA GLY A 146 10.62 16.49 -11.19
C GLY A 146 10.84 17.57 -10.14
N SER A 147 10.44 18.81 -10.44
CA SER A 147 10.53 19.92 -9.49
C SER A 147 9.69 19.71 -8.23
N VAL A 148 8.53 19.03 -8.34
CA VAL A 148 7.73 18.66 -7.15
C VAL A 148 8.47 17.65 -6.31
N LEU A 149 8.89 16.54 -6.92
CA LEU A 149 9.55 15.43 -6.23
C LEU A 149 10.86 15.87 -5.54
N ASP A 150 11.65 16.77 -6.18
CA ASP A 150 12.90 17.29 -5.64
C ASP A 150 12.69 18.20 -4.40
N ASN A 151 11.51 18.80 -4.27
CA ASN A 151 11.17 19.70 -3.18
C ASN A 151 10.35 19.04 -2.07
N LEU A 152 9.93 17.78 -2.22
CA LEU A 152 9.26 17.06 -1.15
C LEU A 152 10.23 16.81 0.01
N ASN A 153 9.80 17.15 1.20
CA ASN A 153 10.54 16.92 2.43
C ASN A 153 9.58 16.74 3.61
N GLY A 154 10.08 16.21 4.71
CA GLY A 154 9.28 16.05 5.93
C GLY A 154 8.10 15.09 5.81
N MET A 155 8.11 14.19 4.83
CA MET A 155 7.02 13.27 4.56
C MET A 155 6.93 12.18 5.62
N GLY A 156 5.69 11.82 6.02
CA GLY A 156 5.42 10.70 6.91
C GLY A 156 5.45 9.35 6.20
N ILE A 157 5.18 9.32 4.90
CA ILE A 157 5.15 8.10 4.06
C ILE A 157 5.95 8.32 2.78
N ASN A 158 6.32 7.23 2.11
CA ASN A 158 6.94 7.26 0.79
C ASN A 158 5.97 7.82 -0.25
N TYR A 159 6.48 8.61 -1.21
CA TYR A 159 5.62 9.25 -2.21
C TYR A 159 6.25 9.28 -3.59
N GLY A 160 5.47 8.91 -4.61
CA GLY A 160 5.81 9.01 -6.01
C GLY A 160 4.65 9.58 -6.83
N MET A 161 4.85 9.79 -8.13
CA MET A 161 3.83 10.43 -8.98
C MET A 161 3.75 9.84 -10.38
N PHE A 162 2.56 9.99 -10.99
CA PHE A 162 2.36 9.91 -12.44
C PHE A 162 2.51 11.30 -13.08
N SER A 163 2.81 11.31 -14.38
CA SER A 163 2.66 12.49 -15.24
C SER A 163 1.20 12.60 -15.70
N GLY A 164 0.52 13.69 -15.37
CA GLY A 164 -0.89 13.86 -15.64
C GLY A 164 -1.18 14.53 -17.00
N TYR A 165 -2.01 13.91 -17.82
CA TYR A 165 -2.39 14.41 -19.14
C TYR A 165 -3.10 15.77 -19.10
N ARG A 166 -3.99 16.00 -18.13
CA ARG A 166 -4.74 17.25 -18.02
C ARG A 166 -3.83 18.47 -18.01
N GLU A 167 -2.76 18.41 -17.22
CA GLU A 167 -1.87 19.54 -17.04
C GLU A 167 -0.95 19.74 -18.25
N ILE A 168 -0.48 18.65 -18.88
CA ILE A 168 0.25 18.70 -20.14
C ILE A 168 -0.63 19.31 -21.24
N ARG A 169 -1.86 18.80 -21.44
CA ARG A 169 -2.78 19.31 -22.44
C ARG A 169 -3.10 20.79 -22.21
N ARG A 170 -3.41 21.18 -20.97
CA ARG A 170 -3.74 22.57 -20.65
C ARG A 170 -2.61 23.54 -20.98
N SER A 171 -1.37 23.16 -20.75
CA SER A 171 -0.20 24.02 -21.00
C SER A 171 0.09 24.22 -22.48
N VAL A 172 -0.29 23.26 -23.34
CA VAL A 172 0.04 23.27 -24.77
C VAL A 172 -1.15 23.61 -25.67
N VAL A 173 -2.31 22.96 -25.45
CA VAL A 173 -3.52 23.10 -26.27
C VAL A 173 -4.54 24.02 -25.61
N GLY A 174 -4.50 24.12 -24.28
CA GLY A 174 -5.48 24.84 -23.47
C GLY A 174 -6.72 23.99 -23.18
N ASN A 175 -7.82 24.70 -22.93
CA ASN A 175 -9.07 24.07 -22.48
C ASN A 175 -10.11 23.89 -23.62
N ALA A 176 -9.78 24.27 -24.83
CA ALA A 176 -10.71 24.20 -25.96
C ALA A 176 -10.80 22.76 -26.52
N ASN A 177 -11.95 22.46 -27.15
CA ASN A 177 -12.14 21.22 -27.91
C ASN A 177 -11.42 21.33 -29.28
N LEU A 178 -10.10 21.26 -29.21
CA LEU A 178 -9.21 21.30 -30.34
C LEU A 178 -8.32 20.08 -30.37
N ARG A 179 -8.05 19.55 -31.55
CA ARG A 179 -7.00 18.55 -31.74
C ARG A 179 -5.64 19.25 -31.70
N PRO A 180 -4.62 18.70 -31.01
CA PRO A 180 -3.28 19.24 -31.12
C PRO A 180 -2.78 19.14 -32.56
N ASN A 181 -2.14 20.20 -33.06
CA ASN A 181 -1.35 20.10 -34.26
C ASN A 181 -0.01 19.39 -34.02
N GLY A 182 0.75 19.12 -35.09
CA GLY A 182 2.01 18.38 -34.95
C GLY A 182 3.02 19.02 -33.99
N ALA A 183 3.14 20.36 -33.96
CA ALA A 183 4.03 21.06 -33.04
C ALA A 183 3.52 20.97 -31.58
N GLN A 184 2.22 21.03 -31.37
CA GLN A 184 1.60 20.87 -30.06
C GLN A 184 1.73 19.44 -29.56
N MET A 185 1.56 18.43 -30.41
CA MET A 185 1.77 17.04 -30.06
C MET A 185 3.22 16.80 -29.63
N GLN A 186 4.19 17.32 -30.41
CA GLN A 186 5.61 17.22 -30.05
C GLN A 186 5.89 17.87 -28.69
N ALA A 187 5.33 19.06 -28.42
CA ALA A 187 5.50 19.74 -27.13
C ALA A 187 4.91 18.92 -25.96
N MET A 188 3.77 18.24 -26.16
CA MET A 188 3.21 17.34 -25.15
C MET A 188 4.09 16.10 -24.92
N LEU A 189 4.65 15.53 -25.99
CA LEU A 189 5.61 14.42 -25.91
C LEU A 189 6.87 14.81 -25.15
N ASP A 190 7.45 15.99 -25.46
CA ASP A 190 8.64 16.50 -24.79
C ASP A 190 8.40 16.69 -23.27
N MET A 191 7.24 17.22 -22.87
CA MET A 191 6.87 17.39 -21.47
C MET A 191 6.65 16.05 -20.76
N LEU A 192 5.99 15.10 -21.42
CA LEU A 192 5.81 13.75 -20.86
C LEU A 192 7.17 13.07 -20.69
N GLN A 193 8.06 13.18 -21.69
CA GLN A 193 9.41 12.64 -21.63
C GLN A 193 10.23 13.25 -20.48
N GLU A 194 10.18 14.57 -20.28
CA GLU A 194 10.85 15.26 -19.14
C GLU A 194 10.35 14.66 -17.79
N ASN A 195 9.05 14.45 -17.66
CA ASN A 195 8.45 13.89 -16.45
C ASN A 195 8.83 12.42 -16.23
N LEU A 196 8.87 11.60 -17.28
CA LEU A 196 9.31 10.20 -17.19
C LEU A 196 10.80 10.10 -16.81
N GLN A 197 11.65 10.96 -17.37
CA GLN A 197 13.06 11.07 -17.00
C GLN A 197 13.25 11.51 -15.54
N ALA A 198 12.35 12.34 -15.03
CA ALA A 198 12.35 12.75 -13.63
C ALA A 198 11.83 11.66 -12.67
N GLY A 199 11.44 10.50 -13.18
CA GLY A 199 11.05 9.33 -12.40
C GLY A 199 9.54 9.16 -12.19
N ALA A 200 8.69 9.70 -13.09
CA ALA A 200 7.27 9.35 -13.09
C ALA A 200 7.06 7.85 -13.32
N PHE A 201 6.13 7.24 -12.59
CA PHE A 201 5.77 5.82 -12.75
C PHE A 201 5.03 5.53 -14.05
N GLY A 202 4.59 6.55 -14.74
CA GLY A 202 3.89 6.45 -16.01
C GLY A 202 3.08 7.70 -16.30
N PHE A 203 2.03 7.52 -17.09
CA PHE A 203 1.16 8.57 -17.59
C PHE A 203 -0.27 8.32 -17.15
N SER A 204 -0.95 9.32 -16.61
CA SER A 204 -2.33 9.20 -16.15
C SER A 204 -3.28 10.08 -16.96
N VAL A 205 -4.48 9.57 -17.23
CA VAL A 205 -5.53 10.27 -17.95
C VAL A 205 -6.91 10.06 -17.31
N ALA A 206 -7.83 11.02 -17.49
CA ALA A 206 -9.25 10.84 -17.18
C ALA A 206 -10.09 11.29 -18.38
N LEU A 207 -10.45 10.33 -19.20
CA LEU A 207 -11.10 10.60 -20.48
C LEU A 207 -12.56 11.07 -20.34
N GLU A 208 -13.15 10.93 -19.17
CA GLU A 208 -14.48 11.46 -18.86
C GLU A 208 -14.47 12.96 -18.55
N TYR A 209 -13.35 13.48 -17.99
CA TYR A 209 -13.32 14.84 -17.46
C TYR A 209 -12.76 15.88 -18.43
N TRP A 210 -13.43 17.03 -18.47
CA TRP A 210 -12.96 18.21 -19.18
C TRP A 210 -11.60 18.71 -18.65
N PRO A 211 -10.64 19.14 -19.50
CA PRO A 211 -10.65 19.11 -20.97
C PRO A 211 -10.09 17.79 -21.57
N GLN A 212 -9.82 16.77 -20.78
CA GLN A 212 -9.24 15.49 -21.19
C GLN A 212 -10.21 14.70 -22.09
N SER A 213 -11.53 14.89 -21.89
CA SER A 213 -12.59 14.26 -22.71
C SER A 213 -12.53 14.64 -24.19
N PHE A 214 -11.79 15.67 -24.54
CA PHE A 214 -11.57 16.07 -25.94
C PHE A 214 -10.48 15.26 -26.65
N ALA A 215 -9.68 14.49 -25.90
CA ALA A 215 -8.66 13.63 -26.49
C ALA A 215 -9.28 12.53 -27.34
N THR A 216 -8.68 12.28 -28.48
CA THR A 216 -8.99 11.09 -29.27
C THR A 216 -8.19 9.89 -28.77
N THR A 217 -8.67 8.68 -29.06
CA THR A 217 -7.93 7.44 -28.79
C THR A 217 -6.53 7.49 -29.40
N ASP A 218 -6.40 7.99 -30.64
CA ASP A 218 -5.11 8.12 -31.36
C ASP A 218 -4.13 9.04 -30.61
N GLU A 219 -4.62 10.16 -30.05
CA GLU A 219 -3.80 11.09 -29.26
C GLU A 219 -3.22 10.41 -28.03
N ILE A 220 -4.02 9.62 -27.31
CA ILE A 220 -3.54 8.90 -26.12
C ILE A 220 -2.58 7.75 -26.51
N VAL A 221 -2.85 7.05 -27.60
CA VAL A 221 -1.93 6.02 -28.14
C VAL A 221 -0.57 6.63 -28.46
N GLU A 222 -0.54 7.78 -29.17
CA GLU A 222 0.70 8.44 -29.55
C GLU A 222 1.55 8.85 -28.34
N LEU A 223 0.93 9.46 -27.32
CA LEU A 223 1.64 9.81 -26.07
C LEU A 223 2.09 8.57 -25.32
N SER A 224 1.31 7.49 -25.33
CA SER A 224 1.59 6.27 -24.58
C SER A 224 2.79 5.49 -25.13
N TYR A 225 3.20 5.66 -26.39
CA TYR A 225 4.39 5.00 -26.93
C TYR A 225 5.66 5.28 -26.12
N LEU A 226 5.79 6.47 -25.52
CA LEU A 226 6.94 6.81 -24.68
C LEU A 226 7.07 5.91 -23.43
N LEU A 227 5.95 5.41 -22.91
CA LEU A 227 5.96 4.63 -21.67
C LEU A 227 6.78 3.33 -21.78
N ALA A 228 6.77 2.71 -22.97
CA ALA A 228 7.52 1.48 -23.21
C ALA A 228 9.05 1.69 -23.05
N GLU A 229 9.55 2.89 -23.40
CA GLU A 229 10.96 3.21 -23.29
C GLU A 229 11.40 3.41 -21.83
N TYR A 230 10.49 3.84 -20.96
CA TYR A 230 10.76 4.17 -19.55
C TYR A 230 10.23 3.11 -18.58
N GLY A 231 9.73 1.96 -19.08
CA GLY A 231 9.13 0.92 -18.24
C GLY A 231 7.92 1.41 -17.44
N GLY A 232 7.27 2.47 -17.92
CA GLY A 232 6.07 3.04 -17.31
C GLY A 232 4.80 2.35 -17.79
N PHE A 233 3.66 2.75 -17.22
CA PHE A 233 2.34 2.26 -17.62
C PHE A 233 1.32 3.39 -17.72
N LEU A 234 0.21 3.13 -18.43
CA LEU A 234 -0.90 4.06 -18.59
C LEU A 234 -1.94 3.81 -17.49
N SER A 235 -2.22 4.82 -16.65
CA SER A 235 -3.29 4.80 -15.64
C SER A 235 -4.50 5.56 -16.17
N VAL A 236 -5.67 4.92 -16.26
CA VAL A 236 -6.83 5.46 -16.98
C VAL A 236 -8.08 5.44 -16.13
N HIS A 237 -8.64 6.62 -15.87
CA HIS A 237 -10.06 6.82 -15.64
C HIS A 237 -10.74 6.80 -17.00
N VAL A 238 -11.61 5.84 -17.25
CA VAL A 238 -12.23 5.59 -18.56
C VAL A 238 -13.09 6.77 -19.04
N ARG A 239 -13.48 6.76 -20.32
CA ARG A 239 -14.22 7.86 -20.95
C ARG A 239 -15.66 8.00 -20.47
N ASP A 240 -16.24 6.93 -19.95
CA ASP A 240 -17.60 6.90 -19.39
C ASP A 240 -17.68 5.74 -18.39
N GLU A 241 -17.91 6.06 -17.13
CA GLU A 241 -18.08 5.04 -16.07
C GLU A 241 -19.52 4.52 -15.99
N GLY A 242 -20.45 5.10 -16.75
CA GLY A 242 -21.88 4.83 -16.71
C GLY A 242 -22.40 4.06 -17.93
N ASP A 243 -23.22 4.73 -18.75
CA ASP A 243 -23.99 4.09 -19.82
C ASP A 243 -23.12 3.42 -20.87
N ARG A 244 -21.99 4.04 -21.18
CA ARG A 244 -21.03 3.60 -22.19
C ARG A 244 -19.77 2.98 -21.57
N VAL A 245 -19.84 2.44 -20.35
CA VAL A 245 -18.68 1.87 -19.67
C VAL A 245 -18.05 0.72 -20.48
N ILE A 246 -18.84 -0.13 -21.13
CA ILE A 246 -18.31 -1.24 -21.94
C ILE A 246 -17.47 -0.74 -23.11
N PRO A 247 -17.96 0.13 -24.02
CA PRO A 247 -17.11 0.74 -25.04
C PRO A 247 -15.91 1.51 -24.50
N ALA A 248 -16.03 2.12 -23.31
CA ALA A 248 -14.93 2.86 -22.69
C ALA A 248 -13.83 1.90 -22.16
N VAL A 249 -14.19 0.70 -21.71
CA VAL A 249 -13.23 -0.35 -21.35
C VAL A 249 -12.57 -0.93 -22.59
N GLU A 250 -13.33 -1.17 -23.66
CA GLU A 250 -12.78 -1.60 -24.97
C GLU A 250 -11.76 -0.58 -25.51
N GLU A 251 -12.02 0.73 -25.34
CA GLU A 251 -11.08 1.81 -25.74
C GLU A 251 -9.75 1.70 -25.00
N ILE A 252 -9.72 1.51 -23.67
CA ILE A 252 -8.46 1.43 -22.94
C ILE A 252 -7.68 0.14 -23.28
N ILE A 253 -8.37 -0.94 -23.59
CA ILE A 253 -7.77 -2.19 -24.09
C ILE A 253 -7.13 -1.95 -25.45
N GLU A 254 -7.85 -1.27 -26.39
CA GLU A 254 -7.32 -0.88 -27.69
C GLU A 254 -6.06 -0.02 -27.55
N ILE A 255 -6.08 1.00 -26.66
CA ILE A 255 -4.91 1.85 -26.41
C ILE A 255 -3.72 1.00 -25.95
N GLY A 256 -3.94 0.09 -25.01
CA GLY A 256 -2.89 -0.77 -24.48
C GLY A 256 -2.25 -1.66 -25.55
N PHE A 257 -3.06 -2.29 -26.40
CA PHE A 257 -2.56 -3.12 -27.49
C PHE A 257 -1.82 -2.31 -28.55
N ARG A 258 -2.39 -1.17 -28.98
CA ARG A 258 -1.78 -0.32 -30.01
C ARG A 258 -0.47 0.31 -29.53
N ALA A 259 -0.44 0.85 -28.33
CA ALA A 259 0.75 1.45 -27.75
C ALA A 259 1.76 0.41 -27.20
N LYS A 260 1.36 -0.85 -27.04
CA LYS A 260 2.16 -1.94 -26.44
C LYS A 260 2.67 -1.61 -25.05
N VAL A 261 1.79 -1.04 -24.21
CA VAL A 261 2.11 -0.61 -22.85
C VAL A 261 1.17 -1.27 -21.83
N PRO A 262 1.63 -1.50 -20.60
CA PRO A 262 0.74 -1.95 -19.55
C PRO A 262 -0.33 -0.91 -19.24
N VAL A 263 -1.54 -1.36 -18.89
CA VAL A 263 -2.69 -0.50 -18.56
C VAL A 263 -3.16 -0.75 -17.12
N GLN A 264 -3.42 0.32 -16.38
CA GLN A 264 -4.08 0.31 -15.08
C GLN A 264 -5.44 1.00 -15.22
N TYR A 265 -6.52 0.22 -15.12
CA TYR A 265 -7.88 0.77 -15.08
C TYR A 265 -8.14 1.31 -13.68
N SER A 266 -8.26 2.62 -13.55
CA SER A 266 -8.47 3.33 -12.30
C SER A 266 -9.86 3.09 -11.71
N HIS A 267 -9.95 2.84 -10.39
CA HIS A 267 -11.18 2.77 -9.58
C HIS A 267 -12.38 2.15 -10.30
N ILE A 268 -12.19 0.92 -10.80
CA ILE A 268 -13.15 0.17 -11.63
C ILE A 268 -14.59 0.21 -11.08
N LYS A 269 -15.55 0.60 -11.93
CA LYS A 269 -16.97 0.61 -11.59
C LYS A 269 -17.86 0.65 -12.83
N ALA A 270 -19.13 0.26 -12.64
CA ALA A 270 -20.23 0.57 -13.56
C ALA A 270 -21.18 1.53 -12.83
N ALA A 271 -20.98 2.84 -13.05
CA ALA A 271 -21.67 3.88 -12.30
C ALA A 271 -23.15 3.97 -12.63
N HIS A 272 -23.95 4.40 -11.64
CA HIS A 272 -25.41 4.55 -11.68
C HIS A 272 -26.17 3.22 -11.70
N ARG A 273 -27.31 3.18 -10.96
CA ARG A 273 -28.13 1.97 -10.74
C ARG A 273 -28.49 1.21 -12.01
N LYS A 274 -28.76 1.91 -13.12
CA LYS A 274 -29.12 1.30 -14.42
C LYS A 274 -27.97 0.49 -15.07
N ASN A 275 -26.77 0.66 -14.60
CA ASN A 275 -25.56 0.01 -15.11
C ASN A 275 -25.05 -1.10 -14.19
N TRP A 276 -25.62 -1.25 -12.98
CA TRP A 276 -25.23 -2.31 -12.06
C TRP A 276 -25.38 -3.69 -12.71
N GLY A 277 -24.47 -4.58 -12.40
CA GLY A 277 -24.34 -5.90 -13.04
C GLY A 277 -23.45 -5.91 -14.28
N LYS A 278 -23.07 -4.74 -14.85
CA LYS A 278 -22.10 -4.71 -15.96
C LYS A 278 -20.68 -5.06 -15.52
N MET A 279 -20.42 -5.14 -14.21
CA MET A 279 -19.08 -5.48 -13.67
C MET A 279 -18.61 -6.84 -14.17
N GLU A 280 -19.49 -7.83 -14.26
CA GLU A 280 -19.16 -9.15 -14.82
C GLU A 280 -18.55 -9.03 -16.22
N LYS A 281 -19.20 -8.28 -17.13
CA LYS A 281 -18.68 -8.08 -18.50
C LYS A 281 -17.39 -7.28 -18.53
N ILE A 282 -17.22 -6.29 -17.65
CA ILE A 282 -15.98 -5.53 -17.53
C ILE A 282 -14.82 -6.46 -17.14
N LEU A 283 -15.00 -7.29 -16.13
CA LEU A 283 -13.98 -8.23 -15.65
C LEU A 283 -13.66 -9.32 -16.67
N GLU A 284 -14.66 -9.77 -17.44
CA GLU A 284 -14.48 -10.67 -18.58
C GLU A 284 -13.55 -10.05 -19.62
N LEU A 285 -13.84 -8.80 -20.06
CA LEU A 285 -13.01 -8.07 -21.02
C LEU A 285 -11.56 -7.89 -20.56
N LEU A 286 -11.35 -7.59 -19.26
CA LEU A 286 -9.99 -7.51 -18.71
C LEU A 286 -9.27 -8.86 -18.74
N SER A 287 -9.99 -9.94 -18.47
CA SER A 287 -9.43 -11.30 -18.51
C SER A 287 -9.08 -11.72 -19.94
N GLU A 288 -9.98 -11.49 -20.89
CA GLU A 288 -9.75 -11.74 -22.34
C GLU A 288 -8.55 -10.96 -22.89
N ALA A 289 -8.45 -9.67 -22.51
CA ALA A 289 -7.34 -8.80 -22.91
C ALA A 289 -6.00 -9.34 -22.38
N ARG A 290 -5.98 -9.74 -21.09
CA ARG A 290 -4.79 -10.33 -20.48
C ARG A 290 -4.40 -11.65 -21.14
N ASP A 291 -5.37 -12.53 -21.39
CA ASP A 291 -5.12 -13.84 -22.03
C ASP A 291 -4.64 -13.66 -23.48
N SER A 292 -4.98 -12.51 -24.10
CA SER A 292 -4.46 -12.08 -25.40
C SER A 292 -3.10 -11.37 -25.32
N GLY A 293 -2.49 -11.27 -24.13
CA GLY A 293 -1.12 -10.78 -23.92
C GLY A 293 -0.99 -9.33 -23.48
N LEU A 294 -2.08 -8.62 -23.17
CA LEU A 294 -2.01 -7.28 -22.61
C LEU A 294 -1.81 -7.35 -21.09
N ASP A 295 -0.77 -6.68 -20.56
CA ASP A 295 -0.63 -6.48 -19.10
C ASP A 295 -1.63 -5.41 -18.63
N ILE A 296 -2.85 -5.82 -18.36
CA ILE A 296 -3.92 -4.96 -17.84
C ILE A 296 -4.30 -5.39 -16.43
N LYS A 297 -4.40 -4.39 -15.53
CA LYS A 297 -4.89 -4.53 -14.16
C LYS A 297 -5.85 -3.39 -13.85
N ALA A 298 -6.56 -3.51 -12.73
CA ALA A 298 -7.44 -2.46 -12.24
C ALA A 298 -7.21 -2.22 -10.74
N ASP A 299 -7.77 -1.13 -10.23
CA ASP A 299 -7.86 -0.87 -8.80
C ASP A 299 -9.30 -0.54 -8.37
N VAL A 300 -9.58 -0.72 -7.08
CA VAL A 300 -10.88 -0.47 -6.47
C VAL A 300 -10.72 -0.01 -5.03
N TYR A 301 -11.63 0.84 -4.54
CA TYR A 301 -11.72 1.25 -3.14
C TYR A 301 -12.92 0.59 -2.43
N GLY A 302 -12.91 0.59 -1.11
CA GLY A 302 -13.85 -0.19 -0.27
C GLY A 302 -15.20 0.46 0.00
N TYR A 303 -15.66 1.42 -0.80
CA TYR A 303 -16.92 2.13 -0.64
C TYR A 303 -17.77 2.00 -1.90
N ASN A 304 -19.09 1.85 -1.74
CA ASN A 304 -20.03 1.75 -2.85
C ASN A 304 -20.53 3.12 -3.37
N PHE A 305 -19.93 4.21 -2.94
CA PHE A 305 -20.21 5.59 -3.40
C PHE A 305 -18.93 6.34 -3.73
N SER A 306 -19.03 7.32 -4.63
CA SER A 306 -17.94 8.18 -5.08
C SER A 306 -17.95 9.55 -4.41
N SER A 307 -16.94 10.37 -4.66
CA SER A 307 -16.84 11.74 -4.13
C SER A 307 -17.79 12.73 -4.81
N ASN A 308 -18.37 12.39 -5.96
CA ASN A 308 -19.16 13.33 -6.74
C ASN A 308 -20.54 13.62 -6.15
N ASP A 309 -21.11 12.72 -5.32
CA ASP A 309 -22.48 12.82 -4.82
C ASP A 309 -22.63 12.58 -3.32
N LEU A 310 -21.74 13.14 -2.52
CA LEU A 310 -21.81 13.00 -1.05
C LEU A 310 -23.01 13.71 -0.43
N GLY A 311 -23.65 14.64 -1.13
CA GLY A 311 -24.86 15.33 -0.70
C GLY A 311 -26.12 14.45 -0.68
N ASP A 312 -26.15 13.36 -1.43
CA ASP A 312 -27.24 12.39 -1.46
C ASP A 312 -26.82 11.09 -0.74
N SER A 313 -27.34 10.89 0.47
CA SER A 313 -27.03 9.71 1.27
C SER A 313 -27.59 8.41 0.69
N SER A 314 -28.54 8.49 -0.25
CA SER A 314 -29.13 7.33 -0.95
C SER A 314 -28.34 6.95 -2.22
N TYR A 315 -27.41 7.80 -2.67
CA TYR A 315 -26.65 7.54 -3.87
C TYR A 315 -25.54 6.53 -3.63
N CYS A 316 -25.50 5.50 -4.46
CA CYS A 316 -24.41 4.55 -4.56
C CYS A 316 -23.93 4.53 -6.03
N SER A 317 -22.64 4.75 -6.24
CA SER A 317 -22.05 4.74 -7.59
C SER A 317 -21.92 3.32 -8.15
N ILE A 318 -21.74 2.33 -7.29
CA ILE A 318 -21.61 0.90 -7.62
C ILE A 318 -22.50 0.09 -6.69
N SER A 319 -23.03 -1.06 -7.11
CA SER A 319 -23.72 -1.98 -6.20
C SER A 319 -22.72 -2.69 -5.27
N ASP A 320 -23.22 -3.22 -4.15
CA ASP A 320 -22.38 -4.01 -3.25
C ASP A 320 -21.90 -5.29 -3.93
N GLU A 321 -22.75 -5.91 -4.77
CA GLU A 321 -22.42 -7.12 -5.54
C GLU A 321 -21.33 -6.84 -6.57
N ASP A 322 -21.43 -5.75 -7.33
CA ASP A 322 -20.40 -5.34 -8.30
C ASP A 322 -19.07 -5.02 -7.61
N LEU A 323 -19.12 -4.37 -6.43
CA LEU A 323 -17.95 -4.07 -5.63
C LEU A 323 -17.27 -5.35 -5.11
N GLU A 324 -18.04 -6.31 -4.59
CA GLU A 324 -17.52 -7.60 -4.13
C GLU A 324 -16.90 -8.40 -5.28
N MET A 325 -17.53 -8.35 -6.45
CA MET A 325 -17.02 -8.98 -7.66
C MET A 325 -15.65 -8.38 -8.07
N ALA A 326 -15.53 -7.04 -8.05
CA ALA A 326 -14.27 -6.36 -8.31
C ALA A 326 -13.19 -6.70 -7.26
N LEU A 327 -13.54 -6.67 -5.96
CA LEU A 327 -12.60 -6.99 -4.86
C LEU A 327 -12.05 -8.41 -4.95
N THR A 328 -12.86 -9.37 -5.38
CA THR A 328 -12.46 -10.79 -5.48
C THR A 328 -11.65 -11.10 -6.74
N HIS A 329 -11.74 -10.27 -7.78
CA HIS A 329 -11.08 -10.54 -9.04
C HIS A 329 -9.54 -10.49 -8.94
N PRO A 330 -8.79 -11.47 -9.47
CA PRO A 330 -7.34 -11.58 -9.26
C PRO A 330 -6.52 -10.44 -9.88
N GLN A 331 -7.05 -9.73 -10.88
CA GLN A 331 -6.37 -8.61 -11.56
C GLN A 331 -6.69 -7.24 -10.92
N VAL A 332 -7.59 -7.19 -9.94
CA VAL A 332 -7.99 -5.95 -9.28
C VAL A 332 -7.24 -5.83 -7.96
N MET A 333 -6.45 -4.77 -7.82
CA MET A 333 -5.75 -4.41 -6.58
C MET A 333 -6.57 -3.40 -5.78
N ILE A 334 -6.15 -3.13 -4.55
CA ILE A 334 -6.81 -2.19 -3.67
C ILE A 334 -6.06 -0.87 -3.69
N ALA A 335 -6.80 0.21 -3.94
CA ALA A 335 -6.33 1.58 -3.81
C ALA A 335 -7.39 2.44 -3.13
N SER A 336 -7.07 3.65 -2.70
CA SER A 336 -8.03 4.46 -1.96
C SER A 336 -8.80 5.45 -2.84
N ASP A 337 -8.23 5.89 -3.94
CA ASP A 337 -8.72 7.05 -4.72
C ASP A 337 -8.94 8.27 -3.78
N SER A 338 -8.05 8.41 -2.79
CA SER A 338 -8.16 9.44 -1.76
C SER A 338 -7.79 10.81 -2.32
N GLY A 339 -8.60 11.82 -1.99
CA GLY A 339 -8.31 13.23 -2.27
C GLY A 339 -8.21 14.04 -0.98
N LEU A 340 -7.13 14.81 -0.83
CA LEU A 340 -6.88 15.67 0.33
C LEU A 340 -6.67 17.12 -0.11
N LYS A 341 -7.27 18.04 0.64
CA LYS A 341 -6.91 19.45 0.59
C LYS A 341 -5.62 19.69 1.40
N VAL A 342 -4.96 20.81 1.20
CA VAL A 342 -3.71 21.18 1.87
C VAL A 342 -3.78 21.05 3.40
N ASN A 343 -4.91 21.36 4.00
CA ASN A 343 -5.15 21.27 5.44
C ASN A 343 -5.54 19.86 5.93
N GLY A 344 -5.49 18.82 5.07
CA GLY A 344 -5.90 17.47 5.41
C GLY A 344 -7.41 17.21 5.33
N ALA A 345 -8.23 18.21 4.99
CA ALA A 345 -9.66 17.97 4.80
C ALA A 345 -9.90 17.04 3.60
N ALA A 346 -10.75 16.05 3.80
CA ALA A 346 -11.13 15.09 2.79
C ALA A 346 -12.60 15.25 2.42
N ILE A 347 -12.90 15.18 1.12
CA ILE A 347 -14.29 15.17 0.65
C ILE A 347 -14.96 13.83 0.95
N HIS A 348 -14.20 12.72 0.86
CA HIS A 348 -14.72 11.37 0.96
C HIS A 348 -14.03 10.60 2.11
N PRO A 349 -14.76 9.76 2.89
CA PRO A 349 -14.20 9.01 4.02
C PRO A 349 -13.08 8.03 3.62
N ARG A 350 -12.98 7.63 2.34
CA ARG A 350 -11.92 6.73 1.84
C ARG A 350 -10.49 7.26 2.08
N ALA A 351 -10.33 8.58 2.21
CA ALA A 351 -9.04 9.17 2.55
C ALA A 351 -8.58 8.85 3.98
N TYR A 352 -9.50 8.51 4.87
CA TYR A 352 -9.23 8.25 6.28
C TYR A 352 -9.52 6.79 6.69
N GLY A 353 -10.23 6.01 5.86
CA GLY A 353 -10.73 4.70 6.28
C GLY A 353 -10.67 3.56 5.28
N ASN A 354 -10.13 3.75 4.06
CA ASN A 354 -10.24 2.74 2.99
C ASN A 354 -9.70 1.36 3.36
N TYR A 355 -8.45 1.29 3.83
CA TYR A 355 -7.76 0.02 4.11
C TYR A 355 -8.34 -0.69 5.33
N PRO A 356 -8.53 -0.02 6.48
CA PRO A 356 -9.21 -0.61 7.64
C PRO A 356 -10.63 -1.08 7.34
N ARG A 357 -11.40 -0.31 6.55
CA ARG A 357 -12.74 -0.72 6.10
C ARG A 357 -12.70 -2.02 5.32
N ILE A 358 -11.81 -2.13 4.34
CA ILE A 358 -11.71 -3.32 3.49
C ILE A 358 -11.35 -4.54 4.34
N ILE A 359 -10.38 -4.43 5.24
CA ILE A 359 -9.99 -5.51 6.15
C ILE A 359 -11.16 -5.89 7.07
N ALA A 360 -11.82 -4.90 7.68
CA ALA A 360 -12.93 -5.14 8.60
C ALA A 360 -14.15 -5.77 7.90
N GLN A 361 -14.56 -5.19 6.77
CA GLN A 361 -15.80 -5.61 6.11
C GLN A 361 -15.63 -6.89 5.30
N TYR A 362 -14.55 -7.01 4.51
CA TYR A 362 -14.46 -8.07 3.51
C TYR A 362 -13.59 -9.26 3.95
N ALA A 363 -12.64 -9.09 4.89
CA ALA A 363 -11.95 -10.23 5.49
C ALA A 363 -12.64 -10.68 6.80
N ARG A 364 -12.74 -9.79 7.81
CA ARG A 364 -13.22 -10.18 9.13
C ARG A 364 -14.74 -10.48 9.17
N ASN A 365 -15.57 -9.55 8.68
CA ASN A 365 -17.03 -9.63 8.88
C ASN A 365 -17.71 -10.54 7.85
N LYS A 366 -17.38 -10.39 6.55
CA LYS A 366 -18.01 -11.14 5.47
C LYS A 366 -17.24 -12.41 5.09
N SER A 367 -15.97 -12.54 5.46
CA SER A 367 -15.07 -13.63 5.01
C SER A 367 -15.09 -13.81 3.49
N LEU A 368 -15.22 -12.70 2.76
CA LEU A 368 -15.28 -12.70 1.29
C LEU A 368 -13.92 -13.07 0.68
N LEU A 369 -12.85 -12.58 1.28
CA LEU A 369 -11.47 -12.86 0.92
C LEU A 369 -10.68 -13.26 2.17
N SER A 370 -9.69 -14.12 2.01
CA SER A 370 -8.73 -14.36 3.08
C SER A 370 -7.91 -13.10 3.35
N ILE A 371 -7.44 -12.95 4.59
CA ILE A 371 -6.61 -11.79 4.95
C ILE A 371 -5.30 -11.76 4.17
N GLU A 372 -4.72 -12.94 3.83
CA GLU A 372 -3.51 -13.07 3.04
C GLU A 372 -3.72 -12.51 1.62
N THR A 373 -4.85 -12.85 1.00
CA THR A 373 -5.22 -12.34 -0.33
C THR A 373 -5.41 -10.82 -0.30
N LEU A 374 -6.08 -10.27 0.73
CA LEU A 374 -6.24 -8.83 0.87
C LEU A 374 -4.89 -8.12 1.04
N ILE A 375 -4.02 -8.62 1.93
CA ILE A 375 -2.69 -8.06 2.12
C ILE A 375 -1.91 -8.09 0.81
N HIS A 376 -1.94 -9.20 0.05
CA HIS A 376 -1.30 -9.29 -1.27
C HIS A 376 -1.79 -8.18 -2.22
N LYS A 377 -3.11 -7.95 -2.29
CA LYS A 377 -3.74 -6.92 -3.14
C LYS A 377 -3.42 -5.48 -2.70
N MET A 378 -3.05 -5.28 -1.44
CA MET A 378 -2.68 -3.98 -0.86
C MET A 378 -1.17 -3.72 -0.87
N THR A 379 -0.33 -4.73 -1.14
CA THR A 379 1.12 -4.64 -0.95
C THR A 379 1.92 -5.14 -2.15
N ALA A 380 2.05 -6.44 -2.34
CA ALA A 380 2.89 -7.00 -3.41
C ALA A 380 2.34 -6.72 -4.82
N MET A 381 1.02 -6.70 -5.02
CA MET A 381 0.45 -6.37 -6.32
C MET A 381 0.77 -4.93 -6.77
N PRO A 382 0.48 -3.87 -5.97
CA PRO A 382 0.86 -2.51 -6.34
C PRO A 382 2.38 -2.32 -6.40
N ALA A 383 3.18 -2.94 -5.51
CA ALA A 383 4.64 -2.89 -5.59
C ALA A 383 5.16 -3.45 -6.93
N SER A 384 4.64 -4.60 -7.34
CA SER A 384 4.99 -5.22 -8.64
C SER A 384 4.58 -4.34 -9.82
N ARG A 385 3.39 -3.70 -9.76
CA ARG A 385 2.91 -2.79 -10.81
C ARG A 385 3.80 -1.56 -10.96
N LEU A 386 4.31 -1.05 -9.83
CA LEU A 386 5.19 0.11 -9.77
C LEU A 386 6.67 -0.24 -10.02
N GLY A 387 7.03 -1.52 -10.14
CA GLY A 387 8.44 -1.93 -10.28
C GLY A 387 9.27 -1.71 -9.01
N LEU A 388 8.65 -1.64 -7.82
CA LEU A 388 9.36 -1.49 -6.55
C LEU A 388 9.98 -2.84 -6.14
N ALA A 389 11.28 -2.99 -6.36
CA ALA A 389 11.96 -4.27 -6.24
C ALA A 389 12.10 -4.78 -4.80
N ASP A 390 12.19 -3.86 -3.83
CA ASP A 390 12.51 -4.18 -2.43
C ASP A 390 11.42 -3.72 -1.43
N ARG A 391 10.16 -3.56 -1.88
CA ARG A 391 9.00 -3.16 -1.07
C ARG A 391 7.79 -4.06 -1.34
N GLY A 392 6.76 -3.96 -0.50
CA GLY A 392 5.49 -4.67 -0.65
C GLY A 392 5.53 -6.14 -0.23
N ARG A 393 6.65 -6.62 0.31
CA ARG A 393 6.81 -7.97 0.87
C ARG A 393 7.68 -7.92 2.13
N LEU A 394 7.44 -8.86 3.07
CA LEU A 394 8.33 -9.09 4.19
C LEU A 394 9.38 -10.13 3.80
N LEU A 395 10.55 -9.67 3.38
CA LEU A 395 11.68 -10.51 3.03
C LEU A 395 12.98 -9.91 3.62
N GLU A 396 13.93 -10.77 3.99
CA GLU A 396 15.24 -10.33 4.45
C GLU A 396 15.93 -9.51 3.35
N GLY A 397 16.48 -8.35 3.69
CA GLY A 397 17.07 -7.38 2.76
C GLY A 397 16.10 -6.36 2.18
N TYR A 398 14.78 -6.53 2.31
CA TYR A 398 13.77 -5.57 1.87
C TYR A 398 13.70 -4.37 2.81
N LYS A 399 13.21 -3.24 2.30
CA LYS A 399 12.89 -2.06 3.11
C LYS A 399 11.91 -2.43 4.21
N ALA A 400 12.18 -1.96 5.42
CA ALA A 400 11.31 -2.20 6.56
C ALA A 400 10.12 -1.22 6.55
N ASP A 401 9.23 -1.40 5.58
CA ASP A 401 7.90 -0.80 5.51
C ASP A 401 6.90 -1.85 6.03
N ILE A 402 6.46 -1.69 7.26
CA ILE A 402 5.73 -2.74 7.99
C ILE A 402 4.52 -2.13 8.70
N ALA A 403 3.37 -2.81 8.65
CA ALA A 403 2.18 -2.50 9.43
C ALA A 403 1.88 -3.61 10.42
N VAL A 404 1.68 -3.24 11.69
CA VAL A 404 1.24 -4.14 12.77
C VAL A 404 -0.15 -3.71 13.20
N PHE A 405 -1.14 -4.59 13.09
CA PHE A 405 -2.53 -4.25 13.41
C PHE A 405 -3.31 -5.39 14.07
N ASP A 406 -4.36 -5.03 14.76
CA ASP A 406 -5.29 -5.95 15.41
C ASP A 406 -6.48 -6.24 14.51
N LEU A 407 -6.57 -7.47 13.97
CA LEU A 407 -7.65 -7.86 13.08
C LEU A 407 -9.03 -7.73 13.73
N ASN A 408 -9.14 -7.95 15.06
CA ASN A 408 -10.41 -7.86 15.77
C ASN A 408 -10.89 -6.42 15.96
N ASN A 409 -9.95 -5.46 16.02
CA ASN A 409 -10.23 -4.07 16.35
C ASN A 409 -10.07 -3.11 15.16
N ILE A 410 -9.43 -3.54 14.06
CA ILE A 410 -9.24 -2.68 12.89
C ILE A 410 -10.58 -2.28 12.29
N ASN A 411 -10.78 -0.97 12.08
CA ASN A 411 -12.03 -0.45 11.53
C ASN A 411 -11.85 0.98 11.02
N ASP A 412 -12.67 1.36 10.03
CA ASP A 412 -12.86 2.76 9.66
C ASP A 412 -13.83 3.43 10.64
N GLU A 413 -13.59 4.68 10.97
CA GLU A 413 -14.47 5.52 11.78
C GLU A 413 -15.09 6.66 10.95
N ALA A 414 -14.47 6.97 9.80
CA ALA A 414 -14.93 8.02 8.92
C ALA A 414 -16.26 7.65 8.23
N THR A 415 -17.18 8.62 8.18
CA THR A 415 -18.52 8.47 7.60
C THR A 415 -18.76 9.51 6.50
N ARG A 416 -19.88 9.44 5.79
CA ARG A 416 -20.29 10.48 4.83
C ARG A 416 -20.40 11.87 5.47
N GLN A 417 -20.80 11.93 6.74
CA GLN A 417 -21.02 13.17 7.49
C GLN A 417 -19.73 13.69 8.17
N GLN A 418 -18.86 12.77 8.55
CA GLN A 418 -17.58 13.06 9.23
C GLN A 418 -16.45 12.33 8.52
N THR A 419 -15.98 12.91 7.42
CA THR A 419 -15.05 12.26 6.48
C THR A 419 -13.61 12.17 6.99
N THR A 420 -13.27 12.84 8.09
CA THR A 420 -11.90 12.99 8.61
C THR A 420 -11.67 12.34 9.98
N LEU A 421 -12.51 11.38 10.35
CA LEU A 421 -12.25 10.57 11.55
C LEU A 421 -11.17 9.55 11.28
N TYR A 422 -10.15 9.51 12.13
CA TYR A 422 -9.07 8.55 12.04
C TYR A 422 -9.54 7.12 12.27
N SER A 423 -9.01 6.20 11.51
CA SER A 423 -9.20 4.76 11.70
C SER A 423 -8.56 4.28 12.98
N LYS A 424 -8.98 3.10 13.46
CA LYS A 424 -8.44 2.42 14.63
C LYS A 424 -7.95 1.01 14.31
N GLY A 425 -7.18 0.42 15.24
CA GLY A 425 -6.72 -0.95 15.16
C GLY A 425 -5.31 -1.13 14.59
N VAL A 426 -4.73 -0.11 13.93
CA VAL A 426 -3.32 -0.08 13.60
C VAL A 426 -2.52 0.26 14.86
N GLN A 427 -1.59 -0.62 15.23
CA GLN A 427 -0.78 -0.49 16.45
C GLN A 427 0.58 0.15 16.18
N SER A 428 1.31 -0.37 15.19
CA SER A 428 2.63 0.16 14.84
C SER A 428 2.81 0.18 13.34
N VAL A 429 3.49 1.20 12.84
CA VAL A 429 3.87 1.31 11.44
C VAL A 429 5.33 1.71 11.36
N PHE A 430 6.07 0.97 10.57
CA PHE A 430 7.44 1.31 10.19
C PHE A 430 7.45 1.80 8.75
N VAL A 431 8.15 2.88 8.50
CA VAL A 431 8.44 3.40 7.16
C VAL A 431 9.95 3.57 7.04
N ASN A 432 10.55 2.88 6.08
CA ASN A 432 12.01 2.86 5.91
C ASN A 432 12.75 2.54 7.22
N GLY A 433 12.23 1.56 7.98
CA GLY A 433 12.81 1.11 9.25
C GLY A 433 12.58 2.04 10.46
N ASN A 434 11.98 3.20 10.27
CA ASN A 434 11.68 4.14 11.34
C ASN A 434 10.24 3.95 11.85
N LEU A 435 10.07 3.97 13.16
CA LEU A 435 8.77 3.81 13.81
C LEU A 435 7.92 5.09 13.63
N ALA A 436 6.99 5.07 12.67
CA ALA A 436 6.10 6.19 12.32
C ALA A 436 4.81 6.22 13.17
N VAL A 437 4.32 5.04 13.58
CA VAL A 437 3.20 4.89 14.51
C VAL A 437 3.63 3.97 15.65
N ASN A 438 3.42 4.37 16.89
CA ASN A 438 3.68 3.58 18.09
C ASN A 438 2.43 3.53 18.96
N ASN A 439 1.92 2.33 19.23
CA ASN A 439 0.69 2.12 20.02
C ASN A 439 -0.51 2.96 19.54
N GLY A 440 -0.70 3.05 18.21
CA GLY A 440 -1.78 3.78 17.58
C GLY A 440 -1.60 5.31 17.58
N ILE A 441 -0.43 5.82 17.94
CA ILE A 441 -0.11 7.24 17.99
C ILE A 441 0.99 7.54 16.97
N VAL A 442 0.76 8.51 16.08
CA VAL A 442 1.77 8.97 15.12
C VAL A 442 2.92 9.66 15.87
N THR A 443 4.16 9.25 15.58
CA THR A 443 5.36 9.77 16.26
C THR A 443 5.73 11.19 15.82
N GLY A 444 5.28 11.59 14.62
CA GLY A 444 5.60 12.88 14.02
C GLY A 444 7.00 12.95 13.38
N THR A 445 7.77 11.86 13.40
CA THR A 445 9.06 11.77 12.73
C THR A 445 8.87 11.69 11.21
N PRO A 446 9.57 12.50 10.41
CA PRO A 446 9.58 12.34 8.95
C PRO A 446 10.29 11.04 8.59
N THR A 447 9.56 10.12 7.97
CA THR A 447 10.05 8.76 7.68
C THR A 447 10.01 8.42 6.19
N GLY A 448 9.29 9.22 5.39
CA GLY A 448 9.06 8.97 3.97
C GLY A 448 10.20 9.36 3.06
N GLU A 449 10.36 8.65 1.97
CA GLU A 449 11.27 8.90 0.87
C GLU A 449 10.51 9.19 -0.44
N VAL A 450 11.16 9.93 -1.36
CA VAL A 450 10.65 10.10 -2.72
C VAL A 450 10.87 8.81 -3.50
N LEU A 451 9.77 8.26 -4.05
CA LEU A 451 9.81 7.11 -4.94
C LEU A 451 9.89 7.57 -6.41
N ARG A 452 10.79 6.98 -7.17
CA ARG A 452 10.95 7.24 -8.60
C ARG A 452 10.97 5.93 -9.37
N ASN A 453 10.40 5.95 -10.56
CA ASN A 453 10.59 4.86 -11.50
C ASN A 453 12.07 4.78 -11.91
N SER A 454 12.74 3.68 -11.57
CA SER A 454 14.18 3.48 -11.79
C SER A 454 14.50 2.55 -12.96
N THR A 455 13.54 2.24 -13.82
CA THR A 455 13.70 1.23 -14.89
C THR A 455 14.63 1.68 -16.04
N LYS A 456 15.25 2.89 -15.97
CA LYS A 456 16.43 3.28 -16.74
C LYS A 456 17.46 3.90 -15.80
N GLY A 457 18.29 3.07 -15.23
CA GLY A 457 19.57 3.40 -14.62
C GLY A 457 20.66 2.64 -15.35
#